data_2e333369103f7f66d0e6ded2b19a96cd
#
_entry.id   2e333369103f7f66d0e6ded2b19a96cd
#
_cell.length_a   1.000
_cell.length_b   1.000
_cell.length_c   1.000
_cell.angle_alpha   90.00
_cell.angle_beta   90.00
_cell.angle_gamma   90.00
#
_symmetry.space_group_name_H-M   'P 1'
#
loop_
_entity.id
_entity.type
_entity.pdbx_description
1 polymer ?
#
loop_
_entity_poly.entity_id
_entity_poly.type
_entity_poly.pdbx_seq_one_letter_code
_entity_poly.pdbx_strand_id
1 'polypeptide(L)'
;MITARGLLSISIRNALPVFLLFIISSVVISQERVGVVPKNAAPIEYGKGWECKQGFRDTGDSCDPVVVPENGYPTHATYGTGWKCDRGYLETKRECIAIKVPPHGYLTDSSFEPGWKCERGYRQTADTCVAIKVPENGYLSDDAYKSGWKCHRGFRPDGEKCITINVPENAYLVDASYGVGWKCERGYRADKDICRPVMVPQNAYLNDSGDGWRCARNYTRSRDICVLR
;
A
#
# COMPACT_ATOMS: atom_id res chain seq x y z
N MET A 1 16.66 -69.36 1.98
CA MET A 1 17.62 -70.17 1.20
C MET A 1 18.26 -69.19 0.22
N ILE A 2 19.51 -68.74 0.54
CA ILE A 2 20.75 -69.15 -0.09
C ILE A 2 20.80 -68.66 -1.56
N THR A 3 21.71 -67.86 -2.06
CA THR A 3 23.14 -67.47 -1.93
C THR A 3 23.39 -66.28 -2.85
N ALA A 4 24.09 -65.27 -2.51
CA ALA A 4 25.54 -65.02 -2.48
C ALA A 4 26.25 -64.75 -3.81
N ARG A 5 26.94 -63.61 -3.84
CA ARG A 5 28.23 -63.27 -4.46
C ARG A 5 28.31 -62.73 -5.90
N GLY A 6 29.02 -61.59 -5.96
CA GLY A 6 29.75 -61.12 -7.12
C GLY A 6 30.24 -59.70 -7.03
N LEU A 7 31.31 -59.44 -6.25
CA LEU A 7 32.09 -58.22 -6.29
C LEU A 7 32.84 -58.09 -7.63
N LEU A 8 32.69 -57.00 -8.34
CA LEU A 8 33.69 -56.57 -9.32
C LEU A 8 33.93 -55.06 -9.14
N SER A 9 35.10 -54.81 -8.55
CA SER A 9 35.71 -53.50 -8.44
C SER A 9 36.20 -53.05 -9.83
N ILE A 10 35.69 -51.92 -10.34
CA ILE A 10 36.30 -51.23 -11.46
C ILE A 10 36.65 -49.80 -11.00
N SER A 11 37.94 -49.65 -10.81
CA SER A 11 38.60 -48.37 -10.61
C SER A 11 38.53 -47.59 -11.93
N ILE A 12 37.83 -46.46 -11.95
CA ILE A 12 37.91 -45.53 -13.07
C ILE A 12 38.51 -44.21 -12.57
N ARG A 13 39.66 -43.91 -13.13
CA ARG A 13 40.48 -42.73 -12.94
C ARG A 13 39.69 -41.44 -13.25
N ASN A 14 39.93 -40.45 -12.38
CA ASN A 14 39.56 -39.06 -12.53
C ASN A 14 39.90 -38.50 -13.90
N ALA A 15 38.88 -38.12 -14.66
CA ALA A 15 38.96 -37.17 -15.76
C ALA A 15 37.99 -36.04 -15.45
N LEU A 16 38.48 -34.86 -15.02
CA LEU A 16 37.72 -33.64 -14.94
C LEU A 16 37.31 -33.21 -16.35
N PRO A 17 36.02 -33.05 -16.67
CA PRO A 17 35.65 -32.28 -17.85
C PRO A 17 35.74 -30.78 -17.50
N VAL A 18 36.64 -30.09 -18.20
CA VAL A 18 36.64 -28.62 -18.27
C VAL A 18 35.35 -28.19 -18.95
N PHE A 19 34.35 -27.75 -18.11
CA PHE A 19 33.15 -27.08 -18.61
C PHE A 19 33.55 -25.69 -19.09
N LEU A 20 33.71 -25.57 -20.41
CA LEU A 20 33.85 -24.30 -21.11
C LEU A 20 32.46 -23.62 -21.02
N LEU A 21 32.27 -22.70 -20.06
CA LEU A 21 31.10 -21.82 -19.96
C LEU A 21 31.13 -20.88 -21.18
N PHE A 22 30.40 -21.25 -22.24
CA PHE A 22 30.01 -20.30 -23.29
C PHE A 22 28.99 -19.34 -22.66
N ILE A 23 29.47 -18.16 -22.24
CA ILE A 23 28.61 -17.02 -21.94
C ILE A 23 28.07 -16.55 -23.30
N ILE A 24 26.87 -17.00 -23.66
CA ILE A 24 26.10 -16.44 -24.76
C ILE A 24 25.59 -15.08 -24.26
N SER A 25 26.36 -14.04 -24.52
CA SER A 25 25.88 -12.67 -24.40
C SER A 25 24.75 -12.51 -25.41
N SER A 26 23.50 -12.57 -24.92
CA SER A 26 22.32 -12.19 -25.69
C SER A 26 22.42 -10.68 -25.94
N VAL A 27 23.04 -10.32 -27.08
CA VAL A 27 22.97 -8.96 -27.60
C VAL A 27 21.49 -8.75 -27.94
N VAL A 28 20.76 -8.03 -27.09
CA VAL A 28 19.45 -7.48 -27.42
C VAL A 28 19.70 -6.44 -28.50
N ILE A 29 19.64 -6.86 -29.75
CA ILE A 29 19.64 -5.95 -30.89
C ILE A 29 18.31 -5.23 -30.85
N SER A 30 18.31 -4.01 -30.31
CA SER A 30 17.21 -3.07 -30.49
C SER A 30 17.13 -2.84 -32.03
N GLN A 31 16.15 -3.48 -32.66
CA GLN A 31 15.90 -3.27 -34.09
C GLN A 31 15.48 -1.81 -34.29
N GLU A 32 16.42 -0.98 -34.77
CA GLU A 32 16.10 0.36 -35.25
C GLU A 32 15.13 0.18 -36.41
N ARG A 33 13.91 0.66 -36.27
CA ARG A 33 12.91 0.69 -37.35
C ARG A 33 13.26 1.76 -38.37
N VAL A 34 14.25 1.47 -39.19
CA VAL A 34 14.62 2.29 -40.33
C VAL A 34 13.99 1.64 -41.57
N GLY A 35 12.78 2.09 -41.94
CA GLY A 35 12.04 1.52 -43.06
C GLY A 35 10.97 2.48 -43.58
N VAL A 36 10.33 2.08 -44.66
CA VAL A 36 9.21 2.80 -45.28
C VAL A 36 8.11 2.99 -44.20
N VAL A 37 7.66 4.24 -44.04
CA VAL A 37 6.55 4.56 -43.10
C VAL A 37 5.31 3.78 -43.57
N PRO A 38 4.75 2.89 -42.77
CA PRO A 38 3.61 2.11 -43.19
C PRO A 38 2.33 2.97 -43.33
N LYS A 39 1.37 2.39 -44.02
CA LYS A 39 0.02 3.03 -44.11
C LYS A 39 -0.54 3.28 -42.70
N ASN A 40 -1.15 4.44 -42.52
CA ASN A 40 -1.71 4.87 -41.23
C ASN A 40 -0.68 5.15 -40.12
N ALA A 41 0.59 5.31 -40.47
CA ALA A 41 1.64 5.83 -39.60
C ALA A 41 2.05 7.25 -39.97
N ALA A 42 2.76 7.93 -39.09
CA ALA A 42 3.43 9.19 -39.31
C ALA A 42 4.90 9.09 -38.82
N PRO A 43 5.87 9.78 -39.47
CA PRO A 43 7.23 9.87 -38.95
C PRO A 43 7.19 10.52 -37.55
N ILE A 44 8.10 10.05 -36.68
CA ILE A 44 8.29 10.66 -35.35
C ILE A 44 9.02 12.00 -35.54
N GLU A 45 8.47 13.08 -34.99
CA GLU A 45 8.99 14.45 -35.19
C GLU A 45 10.41 14.63 -34.59
N TYR A 46 10.68 13.98 -33.45
CA TYR A 46 11.98 13.99 -32.79
C TYR A 46 12.44 12.54 -32.55
N GLY A 47 13.19 11.97 -33.51
CA GLY A 47 13.71 10.62 -33.40
C GLY A 47 13.79 9.90 -34.74
N LYS A 48 14.05 8.59 -34.66
CA LYS A 48 14.03 7.70 -35.84
C LYS A 48 12.80 6.79 -35.75
N GLY A 49 12.17 6.57 -36.89
CA GLY A 49 11.05 5.65 -37.01
C GLY A 49 9.73 6.33 -37.28
N TRP A 50 8.65 5.65 -36.93
CA TRP A 50 7.28 6.08 -37.17
C TRP A 50 6.40 5.67 -35.97
N GLU A 51 5.26 6.34 -35.84
CA GLU A 51 4.18 6.02 -34.90
C GLU A 51 2.86 5.89 -35.63
N CYS A 52 1.95 5.05 -35.13
CA CYS A 52 0.64 4.92 -35.71
C CYS A 52 -0.22 6.17 -35.45
N LYS A 53 -0.98 6.56 -36.46
CA LYS A 53 -1.98 7.62 -36.31
C LYS A 53 -3.08 7.21 -35.30
N GLN A 54 -3.75 8.19 -34.73
CA GLN A 54 -4.89 7.95 -33.83
C GLN A 54 -5.92 6.99 -34.47
N GLY A 55 -6.41 6.03 -33.70
CA GLY A 55 -7.31 4.99 -34.17
C GLY A 55 -6.62 3.78 -34.81
N PHE A 56 -5.30 3.75 -34.80
CA PHE A 56 -4.51 2.61 -35.27
C PHE A 56 -3.52 2.16 -34.18
N ARG A 57 -3.23 0.86 -34.18
CA ARG A 57 -2.32 0.23 -33.23
C ARG A 57 -1.11 -0.35 -33.95
N ASP A 58 0.05 -0.20 -33.36
CA ASP A 58 1.32 -0.81 -33.81
C ASP A 58 1.27 -2.34 -33.61
N THR A 59 1.46 -3.07 -34.70
CA THR A 59 1.53 -4.55 -34.74
C THR A 59 2.92 -5.05 -35.11
N GLY A 60 3.95 -4.18 -35.03
CA GLY A 60 5.34 -4.43 -35.36
C GLY A 60 5.73 -3.76 -36.67
N ASP A 61 5.18 -4.19 -37.78
CA ASP A 61 5.51 -3.68 -39.13
C ASP A 61 4.38 -2.88 -39.79
N SER A 62 3.21 -2.81 -39.16
CA SER A 62 2.02 -2.12 -39.69
C SER A 62 1.23 -1.40 -38.59
N CYS A 63 0.31 -0.56 -39.05
CA CYS A 63 -0.68 0.12 -38.20
C CYS A 63 -2.08 -0.41 -38.53
N ASP A 64 -2.59 -1.29 -37.67
CA ASP A 64 -3.90 -1.88 -37.84
C ASP A 64 -4.99 -1.05 -37.16
N PRO A 65 -6.20 -0.94 -37.74
CA PRO A 65 -7.27 -0.19 -37.15
C PRO A 65 -7.67 -0.73 -35.78
N VAL A 66 -7.82 0.16 -34.81
CA VAL A 66 -8.36 -0.17 -33.48
C VAL A 66 -9.86 -0.36 -33.60
N VAL A 67 -10.35 -1.56 -33.30
CA VAL A 67 -11.78 -1.84 -33.21
C VAL A 67 -12.27 -1.31 -31.85
N VAL A 68 -12.92 -0.14 -31.88
CA VAL A 68 -13.49 0.48 -30.69
C VAL A 68 -14.88 -0.13 -30.43
N PRO A 69 -15.14 -0.66 -29.23
CA PRO A 69 -16.47 -1.19 -28.90
C PRO A 69 -17.51 -0.07 -28.74
N GLU A 70 -18.76 -0.46 -28.67
CA GLU A 70 -19.84 0.46 -28.31
C GLU A 70 -19.58 1.07 -26.93
N ASN A 71 -19.90 2.36 -26.76
CA ASN A 71 -19.61 3.14 -25.55
C ASN A 71 -18.10 3.25 -25.21
N GLY A 72 -17.25 3.22 -26.24
CA GLY A 72 -15.82 3.46 -26.14
C GLY A 72 -15.37 4.53 -27.12
N TYR A 73 -14.14 5.02 -26.93
CA TYR A 73 -13.48 5.98 -27.81
C TYR A 73 -11.99 5.59 -28.03
N PRO A 74 -11.43 5.89 -29.20
CA PRO A 74 -10.03 5.61 -29.50
C PRO A 74 -9.10 6.50 -28.67
N THR A 75 -7.97 5.94 -28.24
CA THR A 75 -6.93 6.69 -27.54
C THR A 75 -5.65 6.79 -28.39
N HIS A 76 -4.77 7.72 -28.00
CA HIS A 76 -3.41 7.80 -28.58
C HIS A 76 -2.44 6.80 -27.92
N ALA A 77 -2.91 5.95 -27.01
CA ALA A 77 -2.02 5.03 -26.31
C ALA A 77 -1.50 3.95 -27.27
N THR A 78 -0.20 3.86 -27.39
CA THR A 78 0.50 2.80 -28.13
C THR A 78 0.46 1.46 -27.42
N TYR A 79 0.02 1.46 -26.13
CA TYR A 79 -0.08 0.28 -25.28
C TYR A 79 -1.55 -0.06 -24.99
N GLY A 80 -1.84 -1.35 -24.77
CA GLY A 80 -3.16 -1.84 -24.41
C GLY A 80 -4.08 -2.02 -25.60
N THR A 81 -5.39 -1.75 -25.38
CA THR A 81 -6.44 -1.97 -26.37
C THR A 81 -6.48 -0.90 -27.47
N GLY A 82 -5.90 0.27 -27.23
CA GLY A 82 -5.97 1.44 -28.10
C GLY A 82 -7.27 2.24 -27.98
N TRP A 83 -8.14 1.86 -27.05
CA TRP A 83 -9.40 2.54 -26.76
C TRP A 83 -9.66 2.55 -25.24
N LYS A 84 -10.59 3.36 -24.82
CA LYS A 84 -11.12 3.43 -23.45
C LYS A 84 -12.63 3.51 -23.50
N CYS A 85 -13.27 3.15 -22.39
CA CYS A 85 -14.71 3.30 -22.26
C CYS A 85 -15.10 4.73 -21.91
N ASP A 86 -16.29 5.13 -22.36
CA ASP A 86 -16.95 6.35 -21.92
C ASP A 86 -17.22 6.32 -20.41
N ARG A 87 -17.41 7.50 -19.83
CA ARG A 87 -17.74 7.61 -18.42
C ARG A 87 -19.04 6.86 -18.11
N GLY A 88 -19.03 6.03 -17.07
CA GLY A 88 -20.16 5.18 -16.71
C GLY A 88 -20.04 3.75 -17.25
N TYR A 89 -18.94 3.44 -17.90
CA TYR A 89 -18.65 2.10 -18.38
C TYR A 89 -17.31 1.59 -17.89
N LEU A 90 -17.20 0.30 -17.62
CA LEU A 90 -15.99 -0.42 -17.28
C LEU A 90 -15.39 -1.09 -18.51
N GLU A 91 -14.08 -0.95 -18.64
CA GLU A 91 -13.31 -1.63 -19.68
C GLU A 91 -13.13 -3.11 -19.32
N THR A 92 -13.54 -3.98 -20.25
CA THR A 92 -13.18 -5.38 -20.26
C THR A 92 -12.21 -5.64 -21.41
N LYS A 93 -11.86 -6.89 -21.68
CA LYS A 93 -10.95 -7.20 -22.80
C LYS A 93 -11.49 -6.81 -24.18
N ARG A 94 -12.81 -6.71 -24.36
CA ARG A 94 -13.43 -6.55 -25.69
C ARG A 94 -14.58 -5.56 -25.75
N GLU A 95 -15.12 -5.13 -24.62
CA GLU A 95 -16.35 -4.32 -24.55
C GLU A 95 -16.33 -3.36 -23.37
N CYS A 96 -17.23 -2.38 -23.44
CA CYS A 96 -17.52 -1.44 -22.36
C CYS A 96 -18.84 -1.84 -21.70
N ILE A 97 -18.76 -2.27 -20.43
CA ILE A 97 -19.93 -2.72 -19.65
C ILE A 97 -20.44 -1.57 -18.79
N ALA A 98 -21.74 -1.27 -18.88
CA ALA A 98 -22.35 -0.22 -18.07
C ALA A 98 -22.18 -0.47 -16.57
N ILE A 99 -21.72 0.55 -15.85
CA ILE A 99 -21.54 0.52 -14.40
C ILE A 99 -22.92 0.64 -13.74
N LYS A 100 -23.29 -0.36 -12.94
CA LYS A 100 -24.50 -0.31 -12.12
C LYS A 100 -24.17 0.38 -10.79
N VAL A 101 -24.50 1.65 -10.67
CA VAL A 101 -24.32 2.41 -9.44
C VAL A 101 -25.46 2.09 -8.49
N PRO A 102 -25.18 1.59 -7.25
CA PRO A 102 -26.24 1.33 -6.28
C PRO A 102 -26.81 2.61 -5.68
N PRO A 103 -27.94 2.54 -4.98
CA PRO A 103 -28.44 3.66 -4.17
C PRO A 103 -27.36 4.17 -3.21
N HIS A 104 -27.25 5.49 -3.05
CA HIS A 104 -26.18 6.15 -2.29
C HIS A 104 -24.77 5.90 -2.81
N GLY A 105 -24.64 5.54 -4.08
CA GLY A 105 -23.39 5.49 -4.81
C GLY A 105 -23.28 6.63 -5.83
N TYR A 106 -22.07 6.89 -6.29
CA TYR A 106 -21.77 7.82 -7.38
C TYR A 106 -20.64 7.29 -8.26
N LEU A 107 -20.68 7.62 -9.54
CA LEU A 107 -19.63 7.26 -10.50
C LEU A 107 -18.32 7.95 -10.15
N THR A 108 -17.23 7.22 -10.28
CA THR A 108 -15.87 7.75 -10.21
C THR A 108 -15.24 7.77 -11.61
N ASP A 109 -14.15 8.52 -11.76
CA ASP A 109 -13.37 8.52 -13.00
C ASP A 109 -12.35 7.35 -13.04
N SER A 110 -12.53 6.36 -12.17
CA SER A 110 -11.67 5.16 -12.10
C SER A 110 -12.01 4.22 -13.26
N SER A 111 -10.98 3.87 -14.03
CA SER A 111 -11.07 2.79 -15.04
C SER A 111 -11.09 1.38 -14.41
N PHE A 112 -10.95 1.29 -13.09
CA PHE A 112 -10.89 0.02 -12.33
C PHE A 112 -12.22 -0.23 -11.61
N GLU A 113 -12.56 -1.52 -11.50
CA GLU A 113 -13.74 -1.95 -10.75
C GLU A 113 -13.76 -1.40 -9.31
N PRO A 114 -14.93 -1.07 -8.79
CA PRO A 114 -16.24 -1.15 -9.44
C PRO A 114 -16.63 0.10 -10.24
N GLY A 115 -15.79 1.12 -10.40
CA GLY A 115 -16.08 2.37 -11.12
C GLY A 115 -17.03 3.33 -10.38
N TRP A 116 -17.40 3.00 -9.14
CA TRP A 116 -18.25 3.82 -8.29
C TRP A 116 -17.77 3.79 -6.84
N LYS A 117 -18.21 4.77 -6.06
CA LYS A 117 -17.97 4.86 -4.60
C LYS A 117 -19.27 5.21 -3.89
N CYS A 118 -19.34 4.90 -2.60
CA CYS A 118 -20.47 5.33 -1.79
C CYS A 118 -20.34 6.81 -1.39
N GLU A 119 -21.50 7.46 -1.28
CA GLU A 119 -21.64 8.79 -0.70
C GLU A 119 -21.13 8.80 0.76
N ARG A 120 -20.80 10.00 1.25
CA ARG A 120 -20.41 10.20 2.65
C ARG A 120 -21.52 9.72 3.60
N GLY A 121 -21.14 8.95 4.60
CA GLY A 121 -22.08 8.33 5.52
C GLY A 121 -22.49 6.92 5.13
N TYR A 122 -21.99 6.43 4.02
CA TYR A 122 -22.22 5.06 3.55
C TYR A 122 -20.91 4.33 3.35
N ARG A 123 -20.93 3.02 3.52
CA ARG A 123 -19.79 2.12 3.31
C ARG A 123 -20.13 1.09 2.25
N GLN A 124 -19.19 0.86 1.36
CA GLN A 124 -19.30 -0.20 0.36
C GLN A 124 -19.27 -1.58 1.01
N THR A 125 -20.25 -2.39 0.71
CA THR A 125 -20.34 -3.79 1.10
C THR A 125 -20.78 -4.58 -0.14
N ALA A 126 -19.85 -5.33 -0.72
CA ALA A 126 -20.02 -5.92 -2.04
C ALA A 126 -20.50 -4.88 -3.07
N ASP A 127 -21.69 -5.05 -3.65
CA ASP A 127 -22.23 -4.19 -4.70
C ASP A 127 -23.24 -3.14 -4.20
N THR A 128 -23.23 -2.84 -2.89
CA THR A 128 -24.19 -1.91 -2.27
C THR A 128 -23.51 -0.89 -1.38
N CYS A 129 -24.19 0.21 -1.10
CA CYS A 129 -23.80 1.20 -0.12
C CYS A 129 -24.70 1.09 1.12
N VAL A 130 -24.09 0.69 2.26
CA VAL A 130 -24.79 0.52 3.54
C VAL A 130 -24.50 1.71 4.44
N ALA A 131 -25.53 2.28 5.04
CA ALA A 131 -25.41 3.40 5.98
C ALA A 131 -24.48 3.08 7.15
N ILE A 132 -23.55 3.99 7.45
CA ILE A 132 -22.66 3.89 8.58
C ILE A 132 -23.42 4.29 9.85
N LYS A 133 -23.56 3.35 10.78
CA LYS A 133 -24.12 3.63 12.11
C LYS A 133 -23.05 4.29 12.97
N VAL A 134 -23.15 5.60 13.15
CA VAL A 134 -22.27 6.34 14.04
C VAL A 134 -22.77 6.16 15.46
N PRO A 135 -21.93 5.69 16.41
CA PRO A 135 -22.35 5.53 17.79
C PRO A 135 -22.54 6.89 18.50
N GLU A 136 -23.19 6.89 19.65
CA GLU A 136 -23.22 8.03 20.55
C GLU A 136 -21.80 8.46 20.90
N ASN A 137 -21.53 9.76 20.96
CA ASN A 137 -20.22 10.36 21.15
C ASN A 137 -19.21 10.01 20.01
N GLY A 138 -19.69 9.65 18.83
CA GLY A 138 -18.94 9.46 17.61
C GLY A 138 -19.29 10.49 16.53
N TYR A 139 -18.49 10.54 15.49
CA TYR A 139 -18.71 11.34 14.29
C TYR A 139 -18.20 10.63 13.04
N LEU A 140 -18.78 10.93 11.87
CA LEU A 140 -18.32 10.41 10.58
C LEU A 140 -16.90 10.88 10.28
N SER A 141 -16.05 9.97 9.84
CA SER A 141 -14.66 10.25 9.49
C SER A 141 -14.25 9.50 8.24
N ASP A 142 -13.76 10.23 7.25
CA ASP A 142 -13.26 9.64 6.01
C ASP A 142 -11.93 8.90 6.19
N ASP A 143 -11.18 9.20 7.27
CA ASP A 143 -9.94 8.51 7.65
C ASP A 143 -10.16 7.18 8.39
N ALA A 144 -11.39 6.85 8.71
CA ALA A 144 -11.67 5.64 9.48
C ALA A 144 -11.68 4.42 8.58
N TYR A 145 -10.57 3.76 8.49
CA TYR A 145 -10.22 2.67 7.58
C TYR A 145 -11.22 1.49 7.51
N LYS A 146 -12.10 1.33 8.50
CA LYS A 146 -13.09 0.24 8.50
C LYS A 146 -14.45 0.65 9.04
N SER A 147 -14.51 1.52 10.04
CA SER A 147 -15.76 1.88 10.72
C SER A 147 -16.50 3.03 10.02
N GLY A 148 -15.77 3.94 9.38
CA GLY A 148 -16.32 5.17 8.81
C GLY A 148 -16.67 6.22 9.87
N TRP A 149 -16.30 5.99 11.14
CA TRP A 149 -16.51 6.92 12.24
C TRP A 149 -15.34 6.90 13.23
N LYS A 150 -15.21 7.97 13.99
CA LYS A 150 -14.28 8.13 15.12
C LYS A 150 -15.04 8.62 16.34
N CYS A 151 -14.49 8.40 17.52
CA CYS A 151 -15.03 8.97 18.74
C CYS A 151 -14.61 10.44 18.91
N HIS A 152 -15.48 11.23 19.53
CA HIS A 152 -15.14 12.57 19.98
C HIS A 152 -14.02 12.52 21.02
N ARG A 153 -13.34 13.67 21.19
CA ARG A 153 -12.30 13.82 22.23
C ARG A 153 -12.87 13.50 23.61
N GLY A 154 -12.13 12.73 24.38
CA GLY A 154 -12.59 12.24 25.68
C GLY A 154 -13.26 10.88 25.64
N PHE A 155 -13.41 10.32 24.45
CA PHE A 155 -13.96 8.98 24.23
C PHE A 155 -13.00 8.13 23.41
N ARG A 156 -13.05 6.82 23.58
CA ARG A 156 -12.29 5.84 22.80
C ARG A 156 -13.21 4.75 22.24
N PRO A 157 -12.85 4.16 21.10
CA PRO A 157 -13.62 3.07 20.53
C PRO A 157 -13.53 1.82 21.40
N ASP A 158 -14.68 1.17 21.60
CA ASP A 158 -14.82 -0.14 22.20
C ASP A 158 -15.89 -0.92 21.43
N GLY A 159 -15.45 -1.77 20.51
CA GLY A 159 -16.33 -2.39 19.53
C GLY A 159 -17.03 -1.35 18.65
N GLU A 160 -18.35 -1.31 18.70
CA GLU A 160 -19.21 -0.38 17.95
C GLU A 160 -19.66 0.84 18.79
N LYS A 161 -19.02 1.12 19.92
CA LYS A 161 -19.37 2.20 20.84
C LYS A 161 -18.19 3.14 21.07
N CYS A 162 -18.50 4.36 21.51
CA CYS A 162 -17.53 5.29 22.06
C CYS A 162 -17.71 5.36 23.57
N ILE A 163 -16.74 4.84 24.32
CA ILE A 163 -16.76 4.86 25.80
C ILE A 163 -15.88 5.99 26.33
N THR A 164 -16.28 6.56 27.45
CA THR A 164 -15.54 7.63 28.13
C THR A 164 -14.14 7.18 28.52
N ILE A 165 -13.15 8.04 28.30
CA ILE A 165 -11.79 7.85 28.78
C ILE A 165 -11.71 8.36 30.22
N ASN A 166 -11.46 7.45 31.16
CA ASN A 166 -11.16 7.83 32.55
C ASN A 166 -9.71 8.30 32.62
N VAL A 167 -9.52 9.62 32.75
CA VAL A 167 -8.18 10.24 32.90
C VAL A 167 -7.81 10.19 34.37
N PRO A 168 -6.72 9.51 34.77
CA PRO A 168 -6.28 9.49 36.15
C PRO A 168 -5.72 10.82 36.62
N GLU A 169 -5.52 10.98 37.91
CA GLU A 169 -4.84 12.13 38.50
C GLU A 169 -3.40 12.26 37.94
N ASN A 170 -2.93 13.47 37.70
CA ASN A 170 -1.64 13.77 37.07
C ASN A 170 -1.50 13.21 35.66
N ALA A 171 -2.60 13.16 34.90
CA ALA A 171 -2.65 12.80 33.51
C ALA A 171 -3.49 13.79 32.70
N TYR A 172 -3.33 13.78 31.39
CA TYR A 172 -4.10 14.60 30.45
C TYR A 172 -4.53 13.79 29.25
N LEU A 173 -5.65 14.18 28.64
CA LEU A 173 -6.18 13.59 27.43
C LEU A 173 -5.24 13.82 26.25
N VAL A 174 -5.00 12.77 25.47
CA VAL A 174 -4.33 12.85 24.18
C VAL A 174 -5.27 12.36 23.07
N ASP A 175 -5.02 12.74 21.83
CA ASP A 175 -5.75 12.22 20.70
C ASP A 175 -5.39 10.75 20.52
N ALA A 176 -6.28 9.89 20.96
CA ALA A 176 -6.08 8.46 20.93
C ALA A 176 -6.82 7.83 19.78
N SER A 177 -6.14 7.73 18.65
CA SER A 177 -6.53 6.69 17.69
C SER A 177 -6.14 5.29 18.19
N TYR A 178 -5.19 5.21 19.12
CA TYR A 178 -4.67 3.97 19.72
C TYR A 178 -4.27 4.21 21.17
N GLY A 179 -4.44 3.18 22.00
CA GLY A 179 -4.05 3.21 23.41
C GLY A 179 -5.16 3.64 24.36
N VAL A 180 -4.74 4.05 25.56
CA VAL A 180 -5.68 4.37 26.67
C VAL A 180 -6.32 5.75 26.56
N GLY A 181 -5.80 6.62 25.67
CA GLY A 181 -6.33 7.96 25.43
C GLY A 181 -5.86 9.04 26.40
N TRP A 182 -4.91 8.75 27.25
CA TRP A 182 -4.28 9.71 28.16
C TRP A 182 -2.77 9.46 28.29
N LYS A 183 -2.06 10.47 28.77
CA LYS A 183 -0.64 10.41 29.14
C LYS A 183 -0.46 11.06 30.49
N CYS A 184 0.51 10.57 31.24
CA CYS A 184 0.90 11.23 32.49
C CYS A 184 1.56 12.58 32.22
N GLU A 185 1.33 13.51 33.14
CA GLU A 185 2.03 14.79 33.17
C GLU A 185 3.55 14.58 33.37
N ARG A 186 4.31 15.63 33.03
CA ARG A 186 5.76 15.62 33.21
C ARG A 186 6.11 15.41 34.69
N GLY A 187 7.00 14.48 34.98
CA GLY A 187 7.37 14.08 36.32
C GLY A 187 6.59 12.88 36.84
N TYR A 188 5.70 12.35 36.04
CA TYR A 188 4.93 11.14 36.35
C TYR A 188 5.13 10.08 35.30
N ARG A 189 5.00 8.83 35.67
CA ARG A 189 5.09 7.64 34.79
C ARG A 189 3.84 6.77 34.93
N ALA A 190 3.33 6.29 33.83
CA ALA A 190 2.20 5.37 33.81
C ALA A 190 2.55 4.04 34.49
N ASP A 191 1.70 3.64 35.42
CA ASP A 191 1.72 2.32 36.07
C ASP A 191 0.28 1.79 36.03
N LYS A 192 -0.01 0.95 35.02
CA LYS A 192 -1.38 0.51 34.67
C LYS A 192 -2.30 1.69 34.40
N ASP A 193 -3.28 1.94 35.26
CA ASP A 193 -4.34 2.95 35.10
C ASP A 193 -4.09 4.22 35.93
N ILE A 194 -2.90 4.40 36.50
CA ILE A 194 -2.53 5.54 37.32
C ILE A 194 -1.21 6.16 36.88
N CYS A 195 -0.99 7.42 37.26
CA CYS A 195 0.29 8.12 37.07
C CYS A 195 1.02 8.21 38.40
N ARG A 196 2.17 7.53 38.52
CA ARG A 196 3.04 7.58 39.69
C ARG A 196 4.13 8.63 39.52
N PRO A 197 4.50 9.38 40.57
CA PRO A 197 5.62 10.33 40.51
C PRO A 197 6.93 9.62 40.18
N VAL A 198 7.74 10.23 39.33
CA VAL A 198 9.09 9.78 39.02
C VAL A 198 10.02 10.20 40.16
N MET A 199 10.51 9.22 40.90
CA MET A 199 11.52 9.47 41.95
C MET A 199 12.86 9.77 41.30
N VAL A 200 13.24 11.08 41.26
CA VAL A 200 14.51 11.52 40.69
C VAL A 200 15.58 11.45 41.77
N PRO A 201 16.63 10.61 41.63
CA PRO A 201 17.67 10.50 42.65
C PRO A 201 18.62 11.71 42.63
N GLN A 202 19.49 11.80 43.65
CA GLN A 202 20.54 12.82 43.70
C GLN A 202 21.44 12.76 42.46
N ASN A 203 21.87 13.88 41.95
CA ASN A 203 22.66 14.00 40.73
C ASN A 203 21.98 13.46 39.46
N ALA A 204 20.66 13.48 39.43
CA ALA A 204 19.84 13.17 38.28
C ALA A 204 18.85 14.30 37.99
N TYR A 205 18.25 14.26 36.80
CA TYR A 205 17.18 15.16 36.35
C TYR A 205 16.17 14.37 35.48
N LEU A 206 14.95 14.88 35.35
CA LEU A 206 13.96 14.27 34.50
C LEU A 206 14.47 14.22 33.04
N ASN A 207 14.25 13.07 32.38
CA ASN A 207 14.52 12.91 30.98
C ASN A 207 13.62 13.84 30.10
N ASP A 208 13.89 13.87 28.81
CA ASP A 208 13.16 14.74 27.88
C ASP A 208 11.66 14.37 27.77
N SER A 209 11.31 13.11 27.86
CA SER A 209 9.91 12.63 27.90
C SER A 209 9.21 12.90 29.23
N GLY A 210 9.97 13.17 30.31
CA GLY A 210 9.42 13.48 31.62
C GLY A 210 8.89 12.28 32.41
N ASP A 211 9.01 11.06 31.88
CA ASP A 211 8.51 9.81 32.46
C ASP A 211 9.58 8.98 33.17
N GLY A 212 10.79 9.49 33.20
CA GLY A 212 11.96 8.88 33.80
C GLY A 212 13.03 9.92 34.14
N TRP A 213 14.23 9.46 34.45
CA TRP A 213 15.35 10.33 34.80
C TRP A 213 16.65 9.91 34.13
N ARG A 214 17.59 10.85 34.03
CA ARG A 214 18.98 10.65 33.56
C ARG A 214 19.95 11.26 34.58
N CYS A 215 21.12 10.66 34.69
CA CYS A 215 22.19 11.22 35.52
C CYS A 215 22.73 12.50 34.91
N ALA A 216 23.09 13.45 35.80
CA ALA A 216 23.77 14.68 35.43
C ALA A 216 25.15 14.37 34.79
N ARG A 217 25.73 15.40 34.15
CA ARG A 217 27.06 15.30 33.54
C ARG A 217 28.08 14.81 34.57
N ASN A 218 28.97 13.91 34.13
CA ASN A 218 30.00 13.25 34.95
C ASN A 218 29.48 12.16 35.91
N TYR A 219 28.18 11.85 35.90
CA TYR A 219 27.61 10.74 36.64
C TYR A 219 27.15 9.65 35.69
N THR A 220 27.18 8.42 36.15
CA THR A 220 26.65 7.26 35.44
C THR A 220 25.63 6.53 36.28
N ARG A 221 24.66 5.91 35.62
CA ARG A 221 23.58 5.20 36.29
C ARG A 221 24.09 3.87 36.85
N SER A 222 23.91 3.65 38.13
CA SER A 222 24.08 2.40 38.80
C SER A 222 22.80 2.02 39.51
N ARG A 223 22.03 1.09 38.92
CA ARG A 223 20.65 0.74 39.35
C ARG A 223 19.75 1.98 39.43
N ASP A 224 19.39 2.41 40.65
CA ASP A 224 18.47 3.53 40.90
C ASP A 224 19.14 4.79 41.42
N ILE A 225 20.46 4.88 41.34
CA ILE A 225 21.27 6.04 41.77
C ILE A 225 22.21 6.49 40.65
N CYS A 226 22.72 7.71 40.77
CA CYS A 226 23.77 8.25 39.93
C CYS A 226 25.09 8.31 40.73
N VAL A 227 26.11 7.61 40.26
CA VAL A 227 27.45 7.60 40.84
C VAL A 227 28.45 8.36 39.97
N LEU A 228 29.42 8.99 40.57
CA LEU A 228 30.48 9.70 39.87
C LEU A 228 31.28 8.71 39.00
N ARG A 229 31.64 9.12 37.78
CA ARG A 229 32.47 8.34 36.86
C ARG A 229 33.92 8.24 37.34
#